data_5a21a8a05c9d1685225f62f7eb693006
#
_entry.id   5a21a8a05c9d1685225f62f7eb693006
#
_cell.length_a   1.000
_cell.length_b   1.000
_cell.length_c   1.000
_cell.angle_alpha   90.00
_cell.angle_beta   90.00
_cell.angle_gamma   90.00
#
_symmetry.space_group_name_H-M   'P 1'
#
loop_
_entity.id
_entity.type
_entity.pdbx_description
1 polymer ?
#
loop_
_entity_poly.entity_id
_entity_poly.type
_entity_poly.pdbx_seq_one_letter_code
_entity_poly.pdbx_strand_id
1 'polypeptide(L)'
;MQDVRGYEEHEPRVMKAMQSGYPRFVVHEYVRQLLDFYVEREGLLGRSVVLVAGERALQDVRDFCGTGVDCVEVDAGVFLLHCDLEDVDLAKKLRKCVQHIGCSVYSRQAEDLLVKHALKAGLFPEVVAEGNSLQAVRDMLAQQIGCGSSDVLLTSSGMSAFYSGFRGVQALQRGRGRTAWVQLGWLYLDSGCVLKEFLGEEETLDYSYDVSDVDAIIEQLRTYGDSLAAVVLEYPSNPLLQTCEVHRIAAAVREFGGVLVIDPSIASVLNVDVLPHADLLVTSLTKYTAVEGDVMCGAIAVNPSSPYYSVLATCVADNHSPAYGRDIARLGHEIKTAPTAVAQMSQNASRLHAYLAQHPGVKKIYFAGSSKYLGAIAQEQGSVGAVISVELEGDMEIFYNAVKVMKGPSFGTRFTLLCPFMYLAHYDLVTTDVGRTFLAEVGIAPELIRISVGTEPYEAIEAVFAEALDRSV
;
A
#
# COMPACT_ATOMS: atom_id res chain seq x y z
N MET A 1 9.90 14.16 -16.29
CA MET A 1 8.86 13.28 -16.90
C MET A 1 9.39 12.24 -17.87
N GLN A 2 10.42 12.54 -18.70
CA GLN A 2 10.98 11.56 -19.63
C GLN A 2 11.41 10.24 -18.94
N ASP A 3 12.07 10.30 -17.77
CA ASP A 3 12.50 9.11 -17.05
C ASP A 3 11.32 8.35 -16.40
N VAL A 4 10.22 9.04 -16.07
CA VAL A 4 8.98 8.38 -15.60
C VAL A 4 8.37 7.54 -16.72
N ARG A 5 8.22 8.09 -17.92
CA ARG A 5 7.75 7.34 -19.09
C ARG A 5 8.69 6.19 -19.42
N GLY A 6 10.01 6.46 -19.47
CA GLY A 6 11.00 5.42 -19.75
C GLY A 6 11.04 4.30 -18.71
N TYR A 7 10.67 4.57 -17.45
CA TYR A 7 10.48 3.54 -16.43
C TYR A 7 9.29 2.64 -16.76
N GLU A 8 8.12 3.22 -17.04
CA GLU A 8 6.91 2.46 -17.36
C GLU A 8 7.04 1.67 -18.68
N GLU A 9 7.76 2.23 -19.64
CA GLU A 9 8.05 1.61 -20.95
C GLU A 9 9.26 0.66 -20.93
N HIS A 10 9.86 0.47 -19.75
CA HIS A 10 11.05 -0.37 -19.54
C HIS A 10 12.24 0.01 -20.44
N GLU A 11 12.44 1.30 -20.71
CA GLU A 11 13.59 1.78 -21.49
C GLU A 11 14.91 1.32 -20.85
N PRO A 12 15.81 0.64 -21.62
CA PRO A 12 17.08 0.15 -21.08
C PRO A 12 17.95 1.23 -20.42
N ARG A 13 17.87 2.47 -20.88
CA ARG A 13 18.58 3.62 -20.31
C ARG A 13 18.16 3.87 -18.86
N VAL A 14 16.85 3.88 -18.60
CA VAL A 14 16.29 4.14 -17.27
C VAL A 14 16.49 2.92 -16.37
N MET A 15 16.13 1.73 -16.85
CA MET A 15 16.25 0.49 -16.07
C MET A 15 17.68 0.19 -15.61
N LYS A 16 18.68 0.48 -16.47
CA LYS A 16 20.11 0.33 -16.09
C LYS A 16 20.61 1.38 -15.10
N ALA A 17 20.00 2.56 -15.08
CA ALA A 17 20.37 3.64 -14.15
C ALA A 17 19.74 3.44 -12.76
N MET A 18 18.67 2.66 -12.64
CA MET A 18 17.98 2.43 -11.39
C MET A 18 18.74 1.48 -10.49
N GLN A 19 19.32 2.02 -9.42
CA GLN A 19 20.03 1.23 -8.39
C GLN A 19 19.11 0.81 -7.24
N SER A 20 18.06 1.59 -6.99
CA SER A 20 17.09 1.33 -5.93
C SER A 20 15.71 1.85 -6.34
N GLY A 21 14.69 1.42 -5.63
CA GLY A 21 13.30 1.84 -5.81
C GLY A 21 12.41 1.16 -4.78
N TYR A 22 11.10 1.34 -4.92
CA TYR A 22 10.17 0.65 -4.04
C TYR A 22 10.30 -0.87 -4.23
N PRO A 23 10.61 -1.66 -3.19
CA PRO A 23 11.11 -3.04 -3.35
C PRO A 23 10.17 -4.01 -4.06
N ARG A 24 8.87 -3.73 -4.11
CA ARG A 24 7.89 -4.57 -4.82
C ARG A 24 7.88 -4.32 -6.34
N PHE A 25 8.37 -3.17 -6.79
CA PHE A 25 8.47 -2.81 -8.20
C PHE A 25 9.90 -2.88 -8.72
N VAL A 26 10.87 -2.54 -7.87
CA VAL A 26 12.29 -2.58 -8.22
C VAL A 26 12.99 -3.55 -7.26
N VAL A 27 13.40 -4.69 -7.79
CA VAL A 27 14.07 -5.74 -7.01
C VAL A 27 15.38 -5.18 -6.44
N HIS A 28 15.55 -5.28 -5.12
CA HIS A 28 16.74 -4.80 -4.42
C HIS A 28 17.99 -5.58 -4.85
N GLU A 29 19.15 -4.93 -4.84
CA GLU A 29 20.41 -5.54 -5.28
C GLU A 29 20.72 -6.85 -4.54
N TYR A 30 20.52 -6.91 -3.22
CA TYR A 30 20.77 -8.14 -2.44
C TYR A 30 19.83 -9.28 -2.86
N VAL A 31 18.60 -8.98 -3.22
CA VAL A 31 17.66 -9.99 -3.72
C VAL A 31 18.09 -10.49 -5.10
N ARG A 32 18.60 -9.60 -5.98
CA ARG A 32 19.16 -9.99 -7.28
C ARG A 32 20.37 -10.90 -7.14
N GLN A 33 21.33 -10.52 -6.30
CA GLN A 33 22.53 -11.35 -6.02
C GLN A 33 22.14 -12.72 -5.47
N LEU A 34 21.16 -12.77 -4.59
CA LEU A 34 20.64 -14.02 -4.02
C LEU A 34 19.95 -14.88 -5.08
N LEU A 35 19.12 -14.26 -5.94
CA LEU A 35 18.48 -14.93 -7.08
C LEU A 35 19.51 -15.53 -8.03
N ASP A 36 20.52 -14.77 -8.43
CA ASP A 36 21.59 -15.24 -9.33
C ASP A 36 22.30 -16.45 -8.73
N PHE A 37 22.64 -16.40 -7.44
CA PHE A 37 23.25 -17.51 -6.72
C PHE A 37 22.36 -18.77 -6.72
N TYR A 38 21.06 -18.64 -6.41
CA TYR A 38 20.17 -19.80 -6.40
C TYR A 38 19.91 -20.35 -7.80
N VAL A 39 19.77 -19.50 -8.80
CA VAL A 39 19.61 -19.91 -10.21
C VAL A 39 20.80 -20.73 -10.67
N GLU A 40 22.04 -20.33 -10.33
CA GLU A 40 23.25 -21.06 -10.65
C GLU A 40 23.31 -22.41 -9.88
N ARG A 41 23.06 -22.36 -8.57
CA ARG A 41 23.10 -23.55 -7.69
C ARG A 41 22.12 -24.63 -8.11
N GLU A 42 20.89 -24.22 -8.46
CA GLU A 42 19.80 -25.14 -8.84
C GLU A 42 19.79 -25.48 -10.35
N GLY A 43 20.71 -24.92 -11.14
CA GLY A 43 20.79 -25.19 -12.58
C GLY A 43 19.62 -24.64 -13.40
N LEU A 44 19.05 -23.52 -12.98
CA LEU A 44 17.84 -22.93 -13.57
C LEU A 44 18.13 -21.77 -14.54
N LEU A 45 19.33 -21.77 -15.13
CA LEU A 45 19.68 -20.80 -16.18
C LEU A 45 18.69 -20.88 -17.35
N GLY A 46 18.19 -19.71 -17.78
CA GLY A 46 17.19 -19.63 -18.86
C GLY A 46 15.74 -19.85 -18.41
N ARG A 47 15.48 -19.94 -17.10
CA ARG A 47 14.11 -19.95 -16.54
C ARG A 47 13.71 -18.56 -16.07
N SER A 48 12.40 -18.27 -16.07
CA SER A 48 11.84 -17.12 -15.33
C SER A 48 11.70 -17.51 -13.87
N VAL A 49 12.26 -16.70 -12.95
CA VAL A 49 12.36 -17.04 -11.53
C VAL A 49 11.85 -15.92 -10.63
N VAL A 50 11.30 -16.29 -9.47
CA VAL A 50 10.94 -15.36 -8.37
C VAL A 50 11.23 -16.02 -7.03
N LEU A 51 11.55 -15.23 -5.99
CA LEU A 51 11.67 -15.70 -4.61
C LEU A 51 10.41 -15.37 -3.81
N VAL A 52 9.92 -16.35 -3.06
CA VAL A 52 8.77 -16.24 -2.17
C VAL A 52 9.18 -16.68 -0.76
N ALA A 53 8.72 -15.94 0.24
CA ALA A 53 8.93 -16.26 1.66
C ALA A 53 7.65 -16.82 2.28
N GLY A 54 7.75 -18.01 2.87
CA GLY A 54 6.69 -18.69 3.60
C GLY A 54 5.87 -19.70 2.77
N GLU A 55 5.51 -20.82 3.40
CA GLU A 55 4.75 -21.91 2.78
C GLU A 55 3.34 -21.48 2.35
N ARG A 56 2.68 -20.63 3.14
CA ARG A 56 1.36 -20.12 2.79
C ARG A 56 1.39 -19.32 1.49
N ALA A 57 2.35 -18.41 1.36
CA ALA A 57 2.54 -17.61 0.16
C ALA A 57 2.89 -18.48 -1.06
N LEU A 58 3.73 -19.51 -0.88
CA LEU A 58 3.99 -20.50 -1.93
C LEU A 58 2.71 -21.14 -2.43
N GLN A 59 1.84 -21.60 -1.52
CA GLN A 59 0.57 -22.24 -1.88
C GLN A 59 -0.34 -21.27 -2.65
N ASP A 60 -0.49 -20.04 -2.16
CA ASP A 60 -1.33 -19.03 -2.82
C ASP A 60 -0.85 -18.69 -4.24
N VAL A 61 0.49 -18.59 -4.44
CA VAL A 61 1.06 -18.35 -5.77
C VAL A 61 0.81 -19.54 -6.71
N ARG A 62 0.96 -20.78 -6.21
CA ARG A 62 0.70 -22.00 -7.01
C ARG A 62 -0.78 -22.11 -7.39
N ASP A 63 -1.68 -21.85 -6.44
CA ASP A 63 -3.13 -21.89 -6.69
C ASP A 63 -3.53 -20.85 -7.75
N PHE A 64 -2.96 -19.64 -7.68
CA PHE A 64 -3.24 -18.59 -8.65
C PHE A 64 -2.64 -18.87 -10.03
N CYS A 65 -1.38 -19.29 -10.09
CA CYS A 65 -0.70 -19.53 -11.37
C CYS A 65 -1.17 -20.81 -12.06
N GLY A 66 -1.57 -21.82 -11.29
CA GLY A 66 -1.94 -23.13 -11.80
C GLY A 66 -0.74 -24.00 -12.21
N THR A 67 -0.93 -24.87 -13.19
CA THR A 67 0.12 -25.76 -13.70
C THR A 67 1.20 -25.00 -14.47
N GLY A 68 2.43 -25.53 -14.46
CA GLY A 68 3.58 -24.94 -15.19
C GLY A 68 4.52 -24.09 -14.34
N VAL A 69 4.18 -23.87 -13.06
CA VAL A 69 5.09 -23.26 -12.08
C VAL A 69 5.68 -24.36 -11.20
N ASP A 70 6.98 -24.57 -11.34
CA ASP A 70 7.77 -25.44 -10.48
C ASP A 70 8.31 -24.67 -9.29
N CYS A 71 8.70 -25.35 -8.21
CA CYS A 71 9.34 -24.73 -7.07
C CYS A 71 10.40 -25.61 -6.44
N VAL A 72 11.40 -24.97 -5.83
CA VAL A 72 12.43 -25.58 -5.03
C VAL A 72 12.56 -24.77 -3.73
N GLU A 73 12.61 -25.45 -2.57
CA GLU A 73 12.98 -24.81 -1.32
C GLU A 73 14.50 -24.60 -1.31
N VAL A 74 14.93 -23.34 -1.37
CA VAL A 74 16.33 -22.96 -1.48
C VAL A 74 16.98 -22.64 -0.14
N ASP A 75 16.20 -22.24 0.82
CA ASP A 75 16.53 -22.07 2.24
C ASP A 75 15.27 -22.29 3.08
N ALA A 76 15.40 -22.46 4.40
CA ALA A 76 14.27 -22.73 5.29
C ALA A 76 13.17 -21.68 5.14
N GLY A 77 12.03 -22.08 4.60
CA GLY A 77 10.88 -21.22 4.34
C GLY A 77 11.08 -20.20 3.19
N VAL A 78 12.11 -20.37 2.36
CA VAL A 78 12.35 -19.57 1.16
C VAL A 78 12.31 -20.46 -0.07
N PHE A 79 11.44 -20.12 -0.99
CA PHE A 79 11.13 -20.91 -2.17
C PHE A 79 11.50 -20.15 -3.45
N LEU A 80 12.21 -20.81 -4.36
CA LEU A 80 12.46 -20.34 -5.71
C LEU A 80 11.39 -20.95 -6.62
N LEU A 81 10.49 -20.13 -7.10
CA LEU A 81 9.49 -20.53 -8.08
C LEU A 81 9.99 -20.19 -9.48
N HIS A 82 9.74 -21.09 -10.42
CA HIS A 82 10.19 -20.88 -11.78
C HIS A 82 9.24 -21.47 -12.82
N CYS A 83 9.25 -20.89 -14.01
CA CYS A 83 8.55 -21.37 -15.17
C CYS A 83 9.44 -21.24 -16.41
N ASP A 84 9.00 -21.78 -17.55
CA ASP A 84 9.68 -21.62 -18.81
C ASP A 84 9.78 -20.14 -19.20
N LEU A 85 10.96 -19.69 -19.62
CA LEU A 85 11.16 -18.31 -20.07
C LEU A 85 10.39 -18.02 -21.38
N GLU A 86 10.14 -19.05 -22.20
CA GLU A 86 9.36 -18.92 -23.42
C GLU A 86 7.86 -18.76 -23.14
N ASP A 87 7.36 -19.20 -21.98
CA ASP A 87 5.99 -18.92 -21.52
C ASP A 87 5.91 -17.52 -20.89
N VAL A 88 5.89 -16.52 -21.76
CA VAL A 88 5.91 -15.10 -21.37
C VAL A 88 4.70 -14.73 -20.51
N ASP A 89 3.53 -15.30 -20.81
CA ASP A 89 2.29 -14.99 -20.09
C ASP A 89 2.31 -15.57 -18.68
N LEU A 90 2.74 -16.82 -18.50
CA LEU A 90 2.90 -17.43 -17.20
C LEU A 90 3.99 -16.71 -16.37
N ALA A 91 5.12 -16.36 -16.99
CA ALA A 91 6.19 -15.62 -16.36
C ALA A 91 5.71 -14.24 -15.87
N LYS A 92 4.87 -13.54 -16.64
CA LYS A 92 4.24 -12.27 -16.26
C LYS A 92 3.23 -12.46 -15.14
N LYS A 93 2.37 -13.50 -15.24
CA LYS A 93 1.37 -13.86 -14.22
C LYS A 93 2.03 -14.17 -12.89
N LEU A 94 3.12 -14.96 -12.88
CA LEU A 94 3.89 -15.32 -11.70
C LEU A 94 4.46 -14.08 -10.99
N ARG A 95 5.13 -13.19 -11.72
CA ARG A 95 5.68 -11.95 -11.15
C ARG A 95 4.59 -11.04 -10.58
N LYS A 96 3.49 -10.86 -11.31
CA LYS A 96 2.35 -10.05 -10.85
C LYS A 96 1.72 -10.61 -9.58
N CYS A 97 1.51 -11.94 -9.53
CA CYS A 97 0.95 -12.61 -8.36
C CYS A 97 1.79 -12.34 -7.11
N VAL A 98 3.12 -12.56 -7.18
CA VAL A 98 4.04 -12.30 -6.07
C VAL A 98 4.01 -10.82 -5.64
N GLN A 99 3.94 -9.89 -6.61
CA GLN A 99 3.80 -8.47 -6.34
C GLN A 99 2.49 -8.14 -5.61
N HIS A 100 1.36 -8.65 -6.07
CA HIS A 100 0.03 -8.38 -5.49
C HIS A 100 -0.12 -8.97 -4.10
N ILE A 101 0.34 -10.20 -3.89
CA ILE A 101 0.35 -10.84 -2.56
C ILE A 101 1.33 -10.14 -1.60
N GLY A 102 2.42 -9.57 -2.12
CA GLY A 102 3.43 -8.89 -1.31
C GLY A 102 4.29 -9.83 -0.47
N CYS A 103 4.56 -11.05 -0.97
CA CYS A 103 5.22 -12.15 -0.26
C CYS A 103 6.67 -12.40 -0.70
N SER A 104 7.30 -11.47 -1.38
CA SER A 104 8.70 -11.57 -1.79
C SER A 104 9.66 -11.62 -0.60
N VAL A 105 10.86 -12.14 -0.83
CA VAL A 105 12.02 -11.88 0.03
C VAL A 105 12.43 -10.41 -0.12
N TYR A 106 12.62 -9.70 1.01
CA TYR A 106 13.06 -8.31 1.03
C TYR A 106 14.53 -8.17 1.42
N SER A 107 15.03 -6.95 1.40
CA SER A 107 16.48 -6.66 1.45
C SER A 107 17.18 -7.21 2.69
N ARG A 108 16.58 -7.12 3.90
CA ARG A 108 17.20 -7.62 5.14
C ARG A 108 17.26 -9.14 5.19
N GLN A 109 16.19 -9.81 4.77
CA GLN A 109 16.18 -11.27 4.67
C GLN A 109 17.17 -11.74 3.60
N ALA A 110 17.22 -11.08 2.45
CA ALA A 110 18.20 -11.41 1.41
C ALA A 110 19.64 -11.19 1.90
N GLU A 111 19.90 -10.11 2.64
CA GLU A 111 21.21 -9.83 3.21
C GLU A 111 21.66 -10.93 4.19
N ASP A 112 20.77 -11.37 5.10
CA ASP A 112 21.07 -12.45 6.04
C ASP A 112 21.41 -13.75 5.30
N LEU A 113 20.69 -14.06 4.21
CA LEU A 113 20.98 -15.23 3.38
C LEU A 113 22.28 -15.09 2.60
N LEU A 114 22.62 -13.91 2.07
CA LEU A 114 23.92 -13.67 1.43
C LEU A 114 25.08 -13.86 2.40
N VAL A 115 24.95 -13.39 3.65
CA VAL A 115 25.96 -13.61 4.70
C VAL A 115 26.05 -15.09 5.06
N LYS A 116 24.90 -15.77 5.22
CA LYS A 116 24.85 -17.22 5.51
C LYS A 116 25.58 -18.06 4.44
N HIS A 117 25.45 -17.68 3.17
CA HIS A 117 26.11 -18.36 2.05
C HIS A 117 27.52 -17.82 1.74
N ALA A 118 28.09 -16.98 2.60
CA ALA A 118 29.41 -16.35 2.43
C ALA A 118 29.57 -15.51 1.14
N LEU A 119 28.46 -15.03 0.59
CA LEU A 119 28.43 -14.12 -0.56
C LEU A 119 28.60 -12.65 -0.16
N LYS A 120 28.45 -12.36 1.14
CA LYS A 120 28.65 -11.05 1.75
C LYS A 120 29.39 -11.22 3.07
N ALA A 121 30.38 -10.34 3.33
CA ALA A 121 31.27 -10.47 4.50
C ALA A 121 30.57 -10.18 5.85
N GLY A 122 29.47 -9.43 5.85
CA GLY A 122 28.72 -9.06 7.05
C GLY A 122 27.50 -8.21 6.75
N LEU A 123 26.70 -7.97 7.77
CA LEU A 123 25.48 -7.19 7.67
C LEU A 123 25.77 -5.70 7.54
N PHE A 124 24.90 -4.97 6.86
CA PHE A 124 24.91 -3.52 6.87
C PHE A 124 24.64 -3.01 8.31
N PRO A 125 25.49 -2.10 8.84
CA PRO A 125 25.29 -1.57 10.19
C PRO A 125 24.05 -0.68 10.23
N GLU A 126 23.11 -1.05 11.08
CA GLU A 126 21.86 -0.30 11.29
C GLU A 126 21.48 -0.29 12.78
N VAL A 127 20.72 0.73 13.19
CA VAL A 127 20.17 0.80 14.55
C VAL A 127 18.83 0.06 14.57
N VAL A 128 18.70 -0.87 15.49
CA VAL A 128 17.49 -1.68 15.68
C VAL A 128 17.02 -1.62 17.13
N ALA A 129 15.79 -1.98 17.40
CA ALA A 129 15.30 -2.12 18.77
C ALA A 129 15.88 -3.38 19.42
N GLU A 130 16.22 -3.28 20.69
CA GLU A 130 16.67 -4.40 21.52
C GLU A 130 15.48 -5.15 22.15
N GLY A 131 15.66 -6.42 22.47
CA GLY A 131 14.69 -7.26 23.16
C GLY A 131 13.59 -7.81 22.25
N ASN A 132 12.40 -8.01 22.77
CA ASN A 132 11.25 -8.56 22.03
C ASN A 132 10.58 -7.47 21.17
N SER A 133 11.18 -7.14 20.03
CA SER A 133 10.68 -6.10 19.13
C SER A 133 9.28 -6.41 18.60
N LEU A 134 8.94 -7.68 18.37
CA LEU A 134 7.62 -8.08 17.91
C LEU A 134 6.53 -7.64 18.90
N GLN A 135 6.71 -7.97 20.19
CA GLN A 135 5.75 -7.60 21.21
C GLN A 135 5.69 -6.07 21.39
N ALA A 136 6.84 -5.40 21.41
CA ALA A 136 6.90 -3.95 21.58
C ALA A 136 6.19 -3.19 20.43
N VAL A 137 6.37 -3.62 19.18
CA VAL A 137 5.69 -3.02 18.03
C VAL A 137 4.18 -3.30 18.09
N ARG A 138 3.78 -4.52 18.44
CA ARG A 138 2.35 -4.87 18.62
C ARG A 138 1.69 -4.04 19.72
N ASP A 139 2.35 -3.86 20.87
CA ASP A 139 1.82 -3.08 21.99
C ASP A 139 1.62 -1.61 21.59
N MET A 140 2.59 -1.02 20.89
CA MET A 140 2.48 0.36 20.42
C MET A 140 1.36 0.53 19.39
N LEU A 141 1.26 -0.38 18.44
CA LEU A 141 0.18 -0.34 17.42
C LEU A 141 -1.19 -0.57 18.06
N ALA A 142 -1.31 -1.54 18.95
CA ALA A 142 -2.55 -1.84 19.64
C ALA A 142 -3.06 -0.64 20.44
N GLN A 143 -2.15 0.08 21.11
CA GLN A 143 -2.48 1.32 21.81
C GLN A 143 -3.01 2.41 20.86
N GLN A 144 -2.37 2.57 19.67
CA GLN A 144 -2.78 3.57 18.68
C GLN A 144 -4.10 3.20 17.99
N ILE A 145 -4.32 1.90 17.74
CA ILE A 145 -5.49 1.39 17.03
C ILE A 145 -6.69 1.20 17.97
N GLY A 146 -6.46 1.12 19.30
CA GLY A 146 -7.52 0.93 20.29
C GLY A 146 -7.97 -0.54 20.45
N CYS A 147 -7.04 -1.52 20.36
CA CYS A 147 -7.31 -2.94 20.51
C CYS A 147 -6.30 -3.65 21.41
N GLY A 148 -6.41 -4.96 21.57
CA GLY A 148 -5.39 -5.75 22.27
C GLY A 148 -4.19 -6.06 21.37
N SER A 149 -3.00 -6.27 21.97
CA SER A 149 -1.80 -6.63 21.20
C SER A 149 -1.96 -7.98 20.49
N SER A 150 -2.79 -8.88 21.00
CA SER A 150 -3.13 -10.16 20.36
C SER A 150 -3.96 -10.00 19.09
N ASP A 151 -4.66 -8.88 18.94
CA ASP A 151 -5.52 -8.58 17.80
C ASP A 151 -4.75 -8.01 16.62
N VAL A 152 -3.45 -7.69 16.82
CA VAL A 152 -2.56 -7.11 15.81
C VAL A 152 -1.61 -8.17 15.26
N LEU A 153 -1.62 -8.41 13.96
CA LEU A 153 -0.68 -9.26 13.23
C LEU A 153 0.24 -8.41 12.38
N LEU A 154 1.57 -8.68 12.42
CA LEU A 154 2.56 -7.99 11.59
C LEU A 154 2.87 -8.85 10.36
N THR A 155 2.83 -8.24 9.17
CA THR A 155 3.01 -8.91 7.88
C THR A 155 4.24 -8.37 7.15
N SER A 156 4.74 -9.15 6.18
CA SER A 156 5.94 -8.82 5.40
C SER A 156 5.83 -7.50 4.59
N SER A 157 4.61 -7.04 4.31
CA SER A 157 4.35 -5.76 3.62
C SER A 157 2.90 -5.32 3.85
N GLY A 158 2.56 -4.07 3.53
CA GLY A 158 1.17 -3.61 3.51
C GLY A 158 0.28 -4.43 2.57
N MET A 159 0.81 -4.87 1.42
CA MET A 159 0.06 -5.76 0.52
C MET A 159 -0.15 -7.15 1.10
N SER A 160 0.83 -7.69 1.82
CA SER A 160 0.65 -8.95 2.55
C SER A 160 -0.42 -8.81 3.65
N ALA A 161 -0.51 -7.63 4.29
CA ALA A 161 -1.61 -7.34 5.21
C ALA A 161 -2.97 -7.33 4.50
N PHE A 162 -3.05 -6.60 3.39
CA PHE A 162 -4.27 -6.52 2.60
C PHE A 162 -4.71 -7.90 2.09
N TYR A 163 -3.79 -8.65 1.47
CA TYR A 163 -4.07 -9.97 0.92
C TYR A 163 -4.49 -10.99 1.99
N SER A 164 -3.76 -11.05 3.11
CA SER A 164 -4.13 -11.95 4.23
C SER A 164 -5.50 -11.59 4.81
N GLY A 165 -5.79 -10.30 4.96
CA GLY A 165 -7.09 -9.80 5.37
C GLY A 165 -8.20 -10.17 4.38
N PHE A 166 -7.98 -9.91 3.09
CA PHE A 166 -8.87 -10.30 2.00
C PHE A 166 -9.20 -11.79 2.03
N ARG A 167 -8.18 -12.66 2.11
CA ARG A 167 -8.36 -14.12 2.17
C ARG A 167 -9.13 -14.55 3.43
N GLY A 168 -8.86 -13.90 4.57
CA GLY A 168 -9.59 -14.17 5.82
C GLY A 168 -11.08 -13.83 5.70
N VAL A 169 -11.40 -12.66 5.15
CA VAL A 169 -12.78 -12.22 4.88
C VAL A 169 -13.45 -13.12 3.84
N GLN A 170 -12.74 -13.48 2.78
CA GLN A 170 -13.23 -14.37 1.73
C GLN A 170 -13.60 -15.75 2.30
N ALA A 171 -12.74 -16.33 3.12
CA ALA A 171 -13.01 -17.63 3.78
C ALA A 171 -14.25 -17.57 4.68
N LEU A 172 -14.35 -16.53 5.51
CA LEU A 172 -15.51 -16.29 6.36
C LEU A 172 -16.82 -16.18 5.55
N GLN A 173 -16.83 -15.33 4.52
CA GLN A 173 -18.04 -14.98 3.80
C GLN A 173 -18.49 -16.07 2.83
N ARG A 174 -17.56 -16.80 2.21
CA ARG A 174 -17.87 -18.01 1.42
C ARG A 174 -18.55 -19.06 2.29
N GLY A 175 -18.10 -19.27 3.53
CA GLY A 175 -18.74 -20.16 4.50
C GLY A 175 -20.18 -19.74 4.85
N ARG A 176 -20.55 -18.50 4.59
CA ARG A 176 -21.90 -17.93 4.80
C ARG A 176 -22.70 -17.78 3.49
N GLY A 177 -22.14 -18.19 2.36
CA GLY A 177 -22.80 -18.08 1.04
C GLY A 177 -22.88 -16.65 0.51
N ARG A 178 -22.00 -15.75 0.95
CA ARG A 178 -21.97 -14.34 0.56
C ARG A 178 -20.88 -14.08 -0.46
N THR A 179 -21.23 -13.41 -1.58
CA THR A 179 -20.38 -13.36 -2.77
C THR A 179 -20.17 -11.96 -3.36
N ALA A 180 -20.97 -10.97 -2.97
CA ALA A 180 -20.90 -9.62 -3.53
C ALA A 180 -19.88 -8.76 -2.75
N TRP A 181 -18.84 -8.29 -3.44
CA TRP A 181 -17.83 -7.37 -2.95
C TRP A 181 -18.03 -5.99 -3.52
N VAL A 182 -17.79 -4.96 -2.72
CA VAL A 182 -17.91 -3.56 -3.15
C VAL A 182 -16.62 -2.82 -2.80
N GLN A 183 -16.00 -2.23 -3.81
CA GLN A 183 -14.90 -1.27 -3.64
C GLN A 183 -15.47 0.13 -3.54
N LEU A 184 -15.19 0.85 -2.45
CA LEU A 184 -15.54 2.25 -2.28
C LEU A 184 -14.33 3.15 -2.49
N GLY A 185 -14.48 4.11 -3.40
CA GLY A 185 -13.40 5.01 -3.80
C GLY A 185 -12.30 4.30 -4.59
N TRP A 186 -11.27 5.04 -4.88
CA TRP A 186 -10.03 4.49 -5.43
C TRP A 186 -9.20 3.89 -4.30
N LEU A 187 -8.61 2.75 -4.59
CA LEU A 187 -7.66 2.05 -3.73
C LEU A 187 -6.25 2.16 -4.30
N TYR A 188 -5.28 1.80 -3.49
CA TYR A 188 -3.94 1.50 -3.98
C TYR A 188 -4.02 0.45 -5.11
N LEU A 189 -3.22 0.64 -6.17
CA LEU A 189 -3.29 -0.16 -7.39
C LEU A 189 -3.37 -1.68 -7.10
N ASP A 190 -2.41 -2.20 -6.35
CA ASP A 190 -2.34 -3.64 -6.09
C ASP A 190 -3.49 -4.15 -5.21
N SER A 191 -4.07 -3.32 -4.31
CA SER A 191 -5.26 -3.67 -3.54
C SER A 191 -6.48 -3.88 -4.47
N GLY A 192 -6.64 -2.97 -5.44
CA GLY A 192 -7.67 -3.12 -6.48
C GLY A 192 -7.42 -4.36 -7.36
N CYS A 193 -6.15 -4.64 -7.71
CA CYS A 193 -5.79 -5.85 -8.46
C CYS A 193 -6.11 -7.14 -7.67
N VAL A 194 -5.87 -7.17 -6.36
CA VAL A 194 -6.24 -8.32 -5.52
C VAL A 194 -7.75 -8.56 -5.58
N LEU A 195 -8.56 -7.52 -5.39
CA LEU A 195 -10.02 -7.68 -5.50
C LEU A 195 -10.45 -8.17 -6.88
N LYS A 196 -9.83 -7.66 -7.94
CA LYS A 196 -10.19 -8.01 -9.32
C LYS A 196 -9.76 -9.42 -9.74
N GLU A 197 -8.59 -9.87 -9.29
CA GLU A 197 -7.92 -11.07 -9.84
C GLU A 197 -8.02 -12.30 -8.93
N PHE A 198 -8.30 -12.13 -7.61
CA PHE A 198 -8.32 -13.23 -6.63
C PHE A 198 -9.73 -13.58 -6.11
N LEU A 199 -10.77 -12.89 -6.55
CA LEU A 199 -12.14 -13.34 -6.34
C LEU A 199 -12.42 -14.59 -7.17
N GLY A 200 -13.24 -15.49 -6.64
CA GLY A 200 -13.65 -16.72 -7.35
C GLY A 200 -14.72 -16.44 -8.40
N GLU A 201 -14.99 -17.44 -9.25
CA GLU A 201 -15.94 -17.34 -10.35
C GLU A 201 -17.39 -16.99 -9.91
N GLU A 202 -17.77 -17.35 -8.68
CA GLU A 202 -19.10 -17.06 -8.12
C GLU A 202 -19.15 -15.71 -7.38
N GLU A 203 -18.01 -15.05 -7.19
CA GLU A 203 -17.94 -13.78 -6.49
C GLU A 203 -17.98 -12.61 -7.48
N THR A 204 -18.64 -11.52 -7.10
CA THR A 204 -18.74 -10.32 -7.91
C THR A 204 -18.05 -9.14 -7.25
N LEU A 205 -17.54 -8.22 -8.05
CA LEU A 205 -16.92 -6.98 -7.60
C LEU A 205 -17.59 -5.79 -8.28
N ASP A 206 -18.19 -4.94 -7.47
CA ASP A 206 -18.76 -3.67 -7.91
C ASP A 206 -18.00 -2.47 -7.33
N TYR A 207 -18.17 -1.31 -7.95
CA TYR A 207 -17.41 -0.11 -7.64
C TYR A 207 -18.34 1.07 -7.35
N SER A 208 -17.96 1.89 -6.37
CA SER A 208 -18.49 3.23 -6.17
C SER A 208 -17.31 4.19 -5.99
N TYR A 209 -16.94 4.92 -7.04
CA TYR A 209 -15.74 5.77 -7.04
C TYR A 209 -15.95 7.08 -6.28
N ASP A 210 -17.17 7.62 -6.27
CA ASP A 210 -17.52 8.78 -5.44
C ASP A 210 -18.01 8.34 -4.07
N VAL A 211 -17.20 8.56 -3.05
CA VAL A 211 -17.54 8.21 -1.66
C VAL A 211 -18.31 9.32 -0.94
N SER A 212 -18.58 10.45 -1.58
CA SER A 212 -19.25 11.59 -0.95
C SER A 212 -20.77 11.40 -0.86
N ASP A 213 -21.37 10.64 -1.79
CA ASP A 213 -22.79 10.32 -1.78
C ASP A 213 -23.09 9.03 -0.99
N VAL A 214 -23.08 9.18 0.34
CA VAL A 214 -23.29 8.05 1.26
C VAL A 214 -24.69 7.45 1.13
N ASP A 215 -25.69 8.25 0.76
CA ASP A 215 -27.07 7.74 0.56
C ASP A 215 -27.14 6.84 -0.67
N ALA A 216 -26.53 7.22 -1.79
CA ALA A 216 -26.45 6.38 -2.98
C ALA A 216 -25.67 5.08 -2.71
N ILE A 217 -24.57 5.15 -1.95
CA ILE A 217 -23.81 3.97 -1.54
C ILE A 217 -24.69 3.02 -0.71
N ILE A 218 -25.41 3.52 0.29
CA ILE A 218 -26.29 2.68 1.13
C ILE A 218 -27.39 2.02 0.29
N GLU A 219 -27.99 2.74 -0.65
CA GLU A 219 -28.99 2.16 -1.58
C GLU A 219 -28.36 1.08 -2.46
N GLN A 220 -27.14 1.29 -2.97
CA GLN A 220 -26.40 0.26 -3.69
C GLN A 220 -26.16 -0.98 -2.81
N LEU A 221 -25.67 -0.81 -1.58
CA LEU A 221 -25.44 -1.92 -0.65
C LEU A 221 -26.72 -2.70 -0.35
N ARG A 222 -27.86 -2.02 -0.25
CA ARG A 222 -29.18 -2.64 -0.03
C ARG A 222 -29.55 -3.60 -1.17
N THR A 223 -29.14 -3.33 -2.42
CA THR A 223 -29.44 -4.20 -3.56
C THR A 223 -28.83 -5.59 -3.45
N TYR A 224 -27.72 -5.72 -2.72
CA TYR A 224 -27.06 -7.02 -2.51
C TYR A 224 -27.73 -7.83 -1.37
N GLY A 225 -28.29 -7.16 -0.36
CA GLY A 225 -28.95 -7.84 0.76
C GLY A 225 -28.07 -8.93 1.37
N ASP A 226 -28.58 -10.14 1.42
CA ASP A 226 -27.88 -11.30 2.00
C ASP A 226 -26.68 -11.79 1.19
N SER A 227 -26.46 -11.32 -0.04
CA SER A 227 -25.28 -11.65 -0.84
C SER A 227 -24.07 -10.76 -0.54
N LEU A 228 -24.23 -9.64 0.18
CA LEU A 228 -23.12 -8.74 0.50
C LEU A 228 -22.05 -9.44 1.32
N ALA A 229 -20.88 -9.66 0.72
CA ALA A 229 -19.72 -10.26 1.38
C ALA A 229 -18.89 -9.22 2.12
N ALA A 230 -18.41 -8.22 1.41
CA ALA A 230 -17.56 -7.20 2.02
C ALA A 230 -17.63 -5.85 1.29
N VAL A 231 -17.31 -4.81 2.04
CA VAL A 231 -17.01 -3.47 1.53
C VAL A 231 -15.58 -3.14 1.89
N VAL A 232 -14.81 -2.66 0.92
CA VAL A 232 -13.40 -2.33 1.06
C VAL A 232 -13.16 -0.87 0.70
N LEU A 233 -12.52 -0.11 1.58
CA LEU A 233 -12.16 1.28 1.29
C LEU A 233 -10.80 1.66 1.91
N GLU A 234 -10.10 2.58 1.25
CA GLU A 234 -9.05 3.37 1.87
C GLU A 234 -9.65 4.63 2.50
N TYR A 235 -9.21 4.98 3.70
CA TYR A 235 -9.74 6.14 4.40
C TYR A 235 -8.62 7.03 4.96
N PRO A 236 -8.36 8.16 4.30
CA PRO A 236 -8.94 8.69 3.02
C PRO A 236 -8.60 7.84 1.80
N SER A 237 -9.37 8.01 0.71
CA SER A 237 -9.11 7.34 -0.57
C SER A 237 -7.80 7.81 -1.21
N ASN A 238 -7.24 7.03 -2.12
CA ASN A 238 -5.99 7.34 -2.82
C ASN A 238 -6.22 7.31 -4.36
N PRO A 239 -6.00 8.38 -5.13
CA PRO A 239 -5.22 9.58 -4.77
C PRO A 239 -6.05 10.82 -4.40
N LEU A 240 -7.38 10.78 -4.48
CA LEU A 240 -8.24 11.97 -4.33
C LEU A 240 -8.49 12.39 -2.88
N LEU A 241 -7.99 11.62 -1.90
CA LEU A 241 -8.09 11.91 -0.46
C LEU A 241 -9.52 12.17 0.01
N GLN A 242 -10.49 11.53 -0.65
CA GLN A 242 -11.90 11.61 -0.31
C GLN A 242 -12.18 10.91 1.02
N THR A 243 -13.15 11.44 1.74
CA THR A 243 -13.64 10.89 3.01
C THR A 243 -15.16 10.93 3.02
N CYS A 244 -15.78 10.07 3.80
CA CYS A 244 -17.24 9.94 3.91
C CYS A 244 -17.70 9.83 5.37
N GLU A 245 -19.00 9.74 5.58
CA GLU A 245 -19.60 9.40 6.88
C GLU A 245 -19.40 7.90 7.15
N VAL A 246 -18.15 7.50 7.48
CA VAL A 246 -17.75 6.09 7.62
C VAL A 246 -18.64 5.32 8.61
N HIS A 247 -19.16 5.96 9.66
CA HIS A 247 -20.07 5.34 10.62
C HIS A 247 -21.39 4.89 10.00
N ARG A 248 -21.91 5.63 8.99
CA ARG A 248 -23.13 5.25 8.27
C ARG A 248 -22.87 4.07 7.35
N ILE A 249 -21.74 4.09 6.66
CA ILE A 249 -21.30 2.94 5.84
C ILE A 249 -21.17 1.69 6.72
N ALA A 250 -20.48 1.80 7.87
CA ALA A 250 -20.31 0.71 8.81
C ALA A 250 -21.64 0.13 9.32
N ALA A 251 -22.59 1.03 9.62
CA ALA A 251 -23.93 0.60 10.05
C ALA A 251 -24.68 -0.16 8.95
N ALA A 252 -24.65 0.33 7.71
CA ALA A 252 -25.28 -0.33 6.56
C ALA A 252 -24.63 -1.68 6.24
N VAL A 253 -23.30 -1.75 6.18
CA VAL A 253 -22.58 -3.02 5.94
C VAL A 253 -22.95 -4.06 6.99
N ARG A 254 -23.01 -3.66 8.26
CA ARG A 254 -23.41 -4.55 9.37
C ARG A 254 -24.87 -4.98 9.28
N GLU A 255 -25.79 -4.08 8.90
CA GLU A 255 -27.20 -4.38 8.67
C GLU A 255 -27.38 -5.48 7.63
N PHE A 256 -26.64 -5.40 6.51
CA PHE A 256 -26.71 -6.39 5.44
C PHE A 256 -25.80 -7.61 5.68
N GLY A 257 -25.10 -7.69 6.82
CA GLY A 257 -24.29 -8.83 7.23
C GLY A 257 -22.97 -8.98 6.49
N GLY A 258 -22.52 -7.93 5.82
CA GLY A 258 -21.20 -7.83 5.19
C GLY A 258 -20.07 -7.60 6.22
N VAL A 259 -18.83 -7.57 5.72
CA VAL A 259 -17.62 -7.22 6.49
C VAL A 259 -17.06 -5.90 5.95
N LEU A 260 -16.75 -4.95 6.83
CA LEU A 260 -16.12 -3.70 6.44
C LEU A 260 -14.61 -3.76 6.68
N VAL A 261 -13.84 -3.64 5.59
CA VAL A 261 -12.37 -3.57 5.60
C VAL A 261 -11.94 -2.14 5.33
N ILE A 262 -11.16 -1.56 6.24
CA ILE A 262 -10.63 -0.20 6.11
C ILE A 262 -9.11 -0.21 6.11
N ASP A 263 -8.51 0.49 5.13
CA ASP A 263 -7.09 0.81 5.08
C ASP A 263 -6.85 2.31 5.32
N PRO A 264 -6.36 2.70 6.51
CA PRO A 264 -6.04 4.09 6.83
C PRO A 264 -4.61 4.50 6.46
N SER A 265 -3.89 3.75 5.62
CA SER A 265 -2.45 4.01 5.34
C SER A 265 -2.17 5.45 4.91
N ILE A 266 -3.07 6.09 4.15
CA ILE A 266 -2.91 7.48 3.68
C ILE A 266 -2.91 8.50 4.83
N ALA A 267 -3.75 8.31 5.85
CA ALA A 267 -3.78 9.17 7.03
C ALA A 267 -2.84 8.69 8.13
N SER A 268 -2.55 7.39 8.18
CA SER A 268 -1.86 6.69 9.28
C SER A 268 -2.77 6.35 10.48
N VAL A 269 -2.57 5.17 11.04
CA VAL A 269 -3.16 4.77 12.33
C VAL A 269 -2.71 5.66 13.50
N LEU A 270 -1.69 6.50 13.31
CA LEU A 270 -1.23 7.48 14.29
C LEU A 270 -2.10 8.76 14.28
N ASN A 271 -2.89 8.97 13.26
CA ASN A 271 -3.71 10.18 13.08
C ASN A 271 -5.21 9.90 13.18
N VAL A 272 -5.66 8.70 12.82
CA VAL A 272 -7.11 8.41 12.71
C VAL A 272 -7.46 7.11 13.44
N ASP A 273 -8.63 7.14 14.10
CA ASP A 273 -9.22 6.00 14.78
C ASP A 273 -10.37 5.42 13.93
N VAL A 274 -10.04 4.48 13.05
CA VAL A 274 -11.01 3.84 12.15
C VAL A 274 -11.51 2.49 12.66
N LEU A 275 -10.82 1.84 13.62
CA LEU A 275 -11.17 0.50 14.07
C LEU A 275 -12.59 0.41 14.65
N PRO A 276 -13.14 1.39 15.38
CA PRO A 276 -14.52 1.32 15.85
C PRO A 276 -15.57 1.18 14.75
N HIS A 277 -15.20 1.56 13.52
CA HIS A 277 -16.07 1.48 12.34
C HIS A 277 -15.80 0.25 11.48
N ALA A 278 -14.60 -0.32 11.50
CA ALA A 278 -14.19 -1.47 10.70
C ALA A 278 -14.44 -2.80 11.43
N ASP A 279 -14.64 -3.88 10.68
CA ASP A 279 -14.49 -5.26 11.19
C ASP A 279 -13.02 -5.69 11.10
N LEU A 280 -12.33 -5.22 10.06
CA LEU A 280 -10.93 -5.48 9.81
C LEU A 280 -10.21 -4.20 9.37
N LEU A 281 -9.11 -3.88 10.03
CA LEU A 281 -8.17 -2.85 9.64
C LEU A 281 -6.95 -3.51 9.03
N VAL A 282 -6.52 -3.02 7.87
CA VAL A 282 -5.24 -3.36 7.23
C VAL A 282 -4.45 -2.08 7.00
N THR A 283 -3.13 -2.12 7.15
CA THR A 283 -2.33 -0.89 6.96
C THR A 283 -0.88 -1.20 6.58
N SER A 284 -0.28 -0.30 5.81
CA SER A 284 1.15 -0.34 5.48
C SER A 284 1.97 0.38 6.54
N LEU A 285 2.77 -0.37 7.31
CA LEU A 285 3.71 0.19 8.28
C LEU A 285 5.00 0.74 7.63
N THR A 286 5.21 0.46 6.35
CA THR A 286 6.22 1.10 5.49
C THR A 286 6.01 2.63 5.42
N LYS A 287 4.75 3.07 5.64
CA LYS A 287 4.33 4.48 5.65
C LYS A 287 4.27 4.98 7.08
N TYR A 288 4.63 6.20 7.35
CA TYR A 288 4.50 6.91 8.63
C TYR A 288 5.11 6.24 9.86
N THR A 289 5.05 4.91 10.00
CA THR A 289 5.67 4.20 11.14
C THR A 289 7.15 3.89 10.90
N ALA A 290 7.53 3.67 9.63
CA ALA A 290 8.90 3.54 9.16
C ALA A 290 9.33 4.84 8.45
N VAL A 291 9.49 5.91 9.23
CA VAL A 291 9.66 7.29 8.72
C VAL A 291 10.93 7.53 7.91
N GLU A 292 11.94 6.67 8.04
CA GLU A 292 13.16 6.71 7.22
C GLU A 292 12.95 6.09 5.82
N GLY A 293 11.82 5.37 5.62
CA GLY A 293 11.45 4.77 4.34
C GLY A 293 12.29 3.53 3.95
N ASP A 294 12.85 2.81 4.94
CA ASP A 294 13.73 1.67 4.73
C ASP A 294 13.20 0.32 5.24
N VAL A 295 11.95 0.27 5.73
CA VAL A 295 11.29 -0.95 6.23
C VAL A 295 10.10 -1.33 5.35
N MET A 296 10.03 -2.62 4.98
CA MET A 296 8.82 -3.23 4.43
C MET A 296 8.08 -3.97 5.54
N CYS A 297 6.90 -3.48 5.89
CA CYS A 297 6.05 -4.11 6.90
C CYS A 297 4.59 -3.69 6.72
N GLY A 298 3.66 -4.51 7.18
CA GLY A 298 2.24 -4.19 7.28
C GLY A 298 1.66 -4.68 8.59
N ALA A 299 0.44 -4.26 8.89
CA ALA A 299 -0.32 -4.77 10.03
C ALA A 299 -1.77 -5.04 9.66
N ILE A 300 -2.34 -6.01 10.35
CA ILE A 300 -3.76 -6.33 10.35
C ILE A 300 -4.25 -6.19 11.79
N ALA A 301 -5.39 -5.55 11.99
CA ALA A 301 -6.09 -5.58 13.28
C ALA A 301 -7.53 -6.04 13.07
N VAL A 302 -7.92 -7.11 13.77
CA VAL A 302 -9.31 -7.59 13.78
C VAL A 302 -10.03 -6.88 14.92
N ASN A 303 -11.17 -6.24 14.61
CA ASN A 303 -11.92 -5.49 15.62
C ASN A 303 -12.55 -6.44 16.66
N PRO A 304 -12.16 -6.35 17.95
CA PRO A 304 -12.75 -7.18 19.00
C PRO A 304 -14.26 -6.99 19.19
N SER A 305 -14.80 -5.83 18.74
CA SER A 305 -16.23 -5.53 18.80
C SER A 305 -17.00 -6.00 17.56
N SER A 306 -16.32 -6.57 16.55
CA SER A 306 -16.97 -7.12 15.38
C SER A 306 -17.80 -8.36 15.74
N PRO A 307 -19.01 -8.51 15.21
CA PRO A 307 -19.81 -9.73 15.41
C PRO A 307 -19.13 -10.98 14.80
N TYR A 308 -18.12 -10.79 13.97
CA TYR A 308 -17.37 -11.84 13.29
C TYR A 308 -16.02 -12.14 13.95
N TYR A 309 -15.65 -11.42 15.02
CA TYR A 309 -14.31 -11.40 15.58
C TYR A 309 -13.66 -12.79 15.70
N SER A 310 -14.28 -13.75 16.39
CA SER A 310 -13.63 -15.04 16.68
C SER A 310 -13.32 -15.84 15.42
N VAL A 311 -14.24 -15.85 14.45
CA VAL A 311 -14.08 -16.59 13.20
C VAL A 311 -13.13 -15.83 12.27
N LEU A 312 -13.30 -14.51 12.15
CA LEU A 312 -12.47 -13.67 11.30
C LEU A 312 -11.01 -13.68 11.76
N ALA A 313 -10.75 -13.60 13.08
CA ALA A 313 -9.40 -13.67 13.62
C ALA A 313 -8.71 -15.01 13.28
N THR A 314 -9.43 -16.11 13.35
CA THR A 314 -8.93 -17.44 12.95
C THR A 314 -8.65 -17.47 11.44
N CYS A 315 -9.61 -17.05 10.61
CA CYS A 315 -9.44 -17.04 9.16
C CYS A 315 -8.28 -16.14 8.70
N VAL A 316 -8.08 -14.99 9.36
CA VAL A 316 -6.95 -14.10 9.06
C VAL A 316 -5.62 -14.73 9.49
N ALA A 317 -5.58 -15.34 10.69
CA ALA A 317 -4.37 -16.01 11.18
C ALA A 317 -3.94 -17.17 10.28
N ASP A 318 -4.89 -17.95 9.77
CA ASP A 318 -4.63 -19.07 8.83
C ASP A 318 -4.08 -18.62 7.47
N ASN A 319 -4.32 -17.36 7.11
CA ASN A 319 -3.82 -16.75 5.86
C ASN A 319 -2.67 -15.75 6.10
N HIS A 320 -2.16 -15.67 7.32
CA HIS A 320 -1.14 -14.70 7.70
C HIS A 320 0.26 -15.05 7.16
N SER A 321 0.91 -14.05 6.57
CA SER A 321 2.31 -14.09 6.14
C SER A 321 3.14 -13.17 7.05
N PRO A 322 3.89 -13.72 8.03
CA PRO A 322 4.52 -12.92 9.08
C PRO A 322 5.65 -12.03 8.54
N ALA A 323 5.86 -10.90 9.20
CA ALA A 323 6.98 -10.00 8.93
C ALA A 323 8.32 -10.64 9.32
N TYR A 324 9.38 -10.30 8.57
CA TYR A 324 10.74 -10.78 8.87
C TYR A 324 11.29 -10.15 10.16
N GLY A 325 11.97 -10.93 10.97
CA GLY A 325 12.39 -10.51 12.32
C GLY A 325 13.27 -9.25 12.35
N ARG A 326 14.24 -9.12 11.41
CA ARG A 326 15.07 -7.90 11.32
C ARG A 326 14.28 -6.66 10.86
N ASP A 327 13.28 -6.81 9.99
CA ASP A 327 12.40 -5.70 9.63
C ASP A 327 11.58 -5.25 10.83
N ILE A 328 11.09 -6.19 11.66
CA ILE A 328 10.39 -5.87 12.92
C ILE A 328 11.34 -5.16 13.90
N ALA A 329 12.59 -5.61 14.02
CA ALA A 329 13.57 -4.98 14.91
C ALA A 329 13.91 -3.56 14.47
N ARG A 330 14.05 -3.32 13.16
CA ARG A 330 14.24 -1.97 12.61
C ARG A 330 13.01 -1.10 12.80
N LEU A 331 11.81 -1.61 12.49
CA LEU A 331 10.56 -0.93 12.74
C LEU A 331 10.39 -0.55 14.22
N GLY A 332 10.76 -1.46 15.14
CA GLY A 332 10.71 -1.22 16.58
C GLY A 332 11.62 -0.09 17.06
N HIS A 333 12.65 0.25 16.29
CA HIS A 333 13.45 1.46 16.51
C HIS A 333 12.73 2.71 16.00
N GLU A 334 12.27 2.70 14.76
CA GLU A 334 11.69 3.87 14.10
C GLU A 334 10.33 4.29 14.66
N ILE A 335 9.47 3.34 14.97
CA ILE A 335 8.10 3.61 15.45
C ILE A 335 8.07 4.47 16.71
N LYS A 336 9.14 4.46 17.52
CA LYS A 336 9.27 5.28 18.73
C LYS A 336 9.28 6.79 18.44
N THR A 337 9.81 7.18 17.28
CA THR A 337 9.90 8.58 16.85
C THR A 337 8.80 8.96 15.86
N ALA A 338 8.06 7.99 15.36
CA ALA A 338 7.02 8.18 14.37
C ALA A 338 5.93 9.17 14.80
N PRO A 339 5.37 9.14 16.03
CA PRO A 339 4.34 10.11 16.43
C PRO A 339 4.80 11.56 16.29
N THR A 340 6.01 11.90 16.75
CA THR A 340 6.56 13.25 16.62
C THR A 340 6.78 13.66 15.17
N ALA A 341 7.32 12.75 14.35
CA ALA A 341 7.55 13.02 12.94
C ALA A 341 6.22 13.20 12.19
N VAL A 342 5.21 12.37 12.47
CA VAL A 342 3.89 12.43 11.84
C VAL A 342 3.14 13.71 12.21
N ALA A 343 3.24 14.15 13.47
CA ALA A 343 2.68 15.43 13.89
C ALA A 343 3.31 16.61 13.11
N GLN A 344 4.65 16.60 12.94
CA GLN A 344 5.35 17.62 12.15
C GLN A 344 4.95 17.56 10.67
N MET A 345 4.84 16.36 10.09
CA MET A 345 4.36 16.18 8.70
C MET A 345 2.95 16.73 8.52
N SER A 346 2.02 16.44 9.44
CA SER A 346 0.64 16.95 9.40
C SER A 346 0.59 18.46 9.47
N GLN A 347 1.43 19.08 10.33
CA GLN A 347 1.54 20.52 10.42
C GLN A 347 2.08 21.15 9.14
N ASN A 348 3.17 20.61 8.59
CA ASN A 348 3.75 21.08 7.34
C ASN A 348 2.76 20.91 6.17
N ALA A 349 2.05 19.79 6.09
CA ALA A 349 1.04 19.54 5.07
C ALA A 349 -0.12 20.54 5.14
N SER A 350 -0.60 20.86 6.33
CA SER A 350 -1.65 21.88 6.53
C SER A 350 -1.19 23.26 6.07
N ARG A 351 0.05 23.63 6.37
CA ARG A 351 0.65 24.92 5.93
C ARG A 351 0.82 24.94 4.41
N LEU A 352 1.36 23.87 3.82
CA LEU A 352 1.54 23.78 2.37
C LEU A 352 0.21 23.77 1.63
N HIS A 353 -0.81 23.07 2.14
CA HIS A 353 -2.18 23.13 1.62
C HIS A 353 -2.70 24.56 1.59
N ALA A 354 -2.56 25.32 2.71
CA ALA A 354 -3.03 26.70 2.78
C ALA A 354 -2.32 27.62 1.76
N TYR A 355 -1.03 27.41 1.53
CA TYR A 355 -0.25 28.12 0.51
C TYR A 355 -0.74 27.77 -0.90
N LEU A 356 -0.79 26.46 -1.23
CA LEU A 356 -1.17 25.97 -2.57
C LEU A 356 -2.61 26.32 -2.94
N ALA A 357 -3.53 26.33 -1.98
CA ALA A 357 -4.94 26.67 -2.22
C ALA A 357 -5.16 28.14 -2.64
N GLN A 358 -4.19 29.02 -2.40
CA GLN A 358 -4.23 30.44 -2.78
C GLN A 358 -3.35 30.75 -4.00
N HIS A 359 -2.56 29.78 -4.48
CA HIS A 359 -1.59 29.99 -5.55
C HIS A 359 -2.27 29.92 -6.92
N PRO A 360 -2.12 30.94 -7.81
CA PRO A 360 -2.80 30.96 -9.11
C PRO A 360 -2.39 29.83 -10.06
N GLY A 361 -1.23 29.21 -9.86
CA GLY A 361 -0.76 28.05 -10.63
C GLY A 361 -1.40 26.72 -10.23
N VAL A 362 -2.26 26.70 -9.19
CA VAL A 362 -2.99 25.49 -8.71
C VAL A 362 -4.45 25.58 -9.12
N LYS A 363 -4.89 24.66 -9.97
CA LYS A 363 -6.25 24.58 -10.48
C LYS A 363 -7.21 23.92 -9.48
N LYS A 364 -6.76 22.82 -8.87
CA LYS A 364 -7.55 22.07 -7.89
C LYS A 364 -6.62 21.43 -6.88
N ILE A 365 -7.08 21.36 -5.64
CA ILE A 365 -6.33 20.75 -4.53
C ILE A 365 -7.24 19.77 -3.78
N TYR A 366 -6.68 18.61 -3.43
CA TYR A 366 -7.32 17.58 -2.64
C TYR A 366 -6.51 17.41 -1.36
N PHE A 367 -7.18 17.49 -0.21
CA PHE A 367 -6.55 17.37 1.09
C PHE A 367 -7.58 16.90 2.12
N ALA A 368 -7.32 15.76 2.72
CA ALA A 368 -8.24 15.15 3.68
C ALA A 368 -8.45 16.00 4.93
N GLY A 369 -7.44 16.79 5.33
CA GLY A 369 -7.52 17.70 6.46
C GLY A 369 -8.57 18.80 6.34
N SER A 370 -9.09 19.06 5.15
CA SER A 370 -10.21 19.98 4.92
C SER A 370 -11.57 19.33 5.17
N SER A 371 -11.62 18.00 5.39
CA SER A 371 -12.86 17.27 5.57
C SER A 371 -13.33 17.22 7.02
N LYS A 372 -14.60 17.59 7.26
CA LYS A 372 -15.25 17.40 8.56
C LYS A 372 -15.32 15.92 9.00
N TYR A 373 -15.36 15.00 8.05
CA TYR A 373 -15.46 13.57 8.33
C TYR A 373 -14.14 12.99 8.85
N LEU A 374 -12.99 13.44 8.33
CA LEU A 374 -11.71 13.07 8.91
C LEU A 374 -11.57 13.61 10.34
N GLY A 375 -11.94 14.88 10.56
CA GLY A 375 -11.90 15.49 11.87
C GLY A 375 -12.72 14.76 12.94
N ALA A 376 -13.80 14.08 12.54
CA ALA A 376 -14.66 13.31 13.45
C ALA A 376 -13.99 12.02 13.99
N ILE A 377 -12.96 11.52 13.30
CA ILE A 377 -12.21 10.30 13.68
C ILE A 377 -10.72 10.57 13.88
N ALA A 378 -10.30 11.84 13.84
CA ALA A 378 -8.92 12.21 14.13
C ALA A 378 -8.60 11.95 15.62
N GLN A 379 -7.44 11.34 15.89
CA GLN A 379 -6.99 11.07 17.26
C GLN A 379 -6.69 12.35 18.02
N GLU A 380 -6.12 13.35 17.33
CA GLU A 380 -5.86 14.68 17.87
C GLU A 380 -6.28 15.75 16.86
N GLN A 381 -6.60 16.94 17.35
CA GLN A 381 -6.93 18.08 16.48
C GLN A 381 -5.73 18.43 15.59
N GLY A 382 -5.94 18.45 14.28
CA GLY A 382 -4.88 18.70 13.30
C GLY A 382 -4.13 17.46 12.81
N SER A 383 -4.49 16.28 13.29
CA SER A 383 -3.99 15.00 12.77
C SER A 383 -4.63 14.67 11.42
N VAL A 384 -3.93 14.97 10.32
CA VAL A 384 -4.51 14.94 8.97
C VAL A 384 -3.72 14.11 7.98
N GLY A 385 -2.55 13.61 8.39
CA GLY A 385 -1.62 12.96 7.47
C GLY A 385 -0.80 13.97 6.65
N ALA A 386 0.02 13.47 5.75
CA ALA A 386 1.02 14.27 5.03
C ALA A 386 0.78 14.37 3.53
N VAL A 387 -0.33 13.80 3.02
CA VAL A 387 -0.56 13.69 1.58
C VAL A 387 -1.47 14.82 1.08
N ILE A 388 -1.06 15.43 -0.02
CA ILE A 388 -1.82 16.41 -0.79
C ILE A 388 -1.79 15.96 -2.25
N SER A 389 -2.91 16.08 -2.96
CA SER A 389 -2.95 15.90 -4.42
C SER A 389 -3.39 17.19 -5.08
N VAL A 390 -2.75 17.55 -6.22
CA VAL A 390 -3.02 18.80 -6.93
C VAL A 390 -3.15 18.61 -8.44
N GLU A 391 -4.06 19.38 -9.04
CA GLU A 391 -4.09 19.67 -10.46
C GLU A 391 -3.52 21.08 -10.68
N LEU A 392 -2.67 21.25 -11.69
CA LEU A 392 -2.02 22.52 -11.98
C LEU A 392 -2.73 23.25 -13.12
N GLU A 393 -2.68 24.60 -13.13
CA GLU A 393 -3.07 25.42 -14.27
C GLU A 393 -2.01 25.39 -15.37
N GLY A 394 -0.73 25.29 -14.98
CA GLY A 394 0.42 25.26 -15.87
C GLY A 394 0.81 23.85 -16.31
N ASP A 395 1.97 23.77 -16.97
CA ASP A 395 2.53 22.52 -17.48
C ASP A 395 3.08 21.63 -16.34
N MET A 396 2.46 20.48 -16.16
CA MET A 396 2.85 19.50 -15.14
C MET A 396 4.30 19.00 -15.34
N GLU A 397 4.78 18.84 -16.56
CA GLU A 397 6.15 18.39 -16.82
C GLU A 397 7.18 19.44 -16.43
N ILE A 398 6.90 20.72 -16.73
CA ILE A 398 7.77 21.84 -16.33
C ILE A 398 7.83 21.90 -14.81
N PHE A 399 6.68 21.86 -14.14
CA PHE A 399 6.60 21.83 -12.67
C PHE A 399 7.38 20.65 -12.09
N TYR A 400 7.08 19.43 -12.55
CA TYR A 400 7.70 18.19 -12.05
C TYR A 400 9.22 18.19 -12.21
N ASN A 401 9.72 18.71 -13.33
CA ASN A 401 11.16 18.81 -13.58
C ASN A 401 11.82 19.93 -12.77
N ALA A 402 11.10 21.00 -12.46
CA ALA A 402 11.63 22.16 -11.72
C ALA A 402 11.67 21.95 -10.20
N VAL A 403 10.66 21.29 -9.63
CA VAL A 403 10.55 21.12 -8.17
C VAL A 403 11.68 20.26 -7.62
N LYS A 404 12.41 20.79 -6.62
CA LYS A 404 13.63 20.17 -6.05
C LYS A 404 13.32 19.37 -4.79
N VAL A 405 12.49 18.34 -4.90
CA VAL A 405 12.20 17.36 -3.85
C VAL A 405 12.50 15.96 -4.37
N MET A 406 12.53 14.98 -3.48
CA MET A 406 12.67 13.58 -3.86
C MET A 406 11.51 13.14 -4.75
N LYS A 407 11.82 12.37 -5.81
CA LYS A 407 10.81 11.85 -6.74
C LYS A 407 10.53 10.39 -6.42
N GLY A 408 9.27 10.05 -6.16
CA GLY A 408 8.90 8.67 -5.87
C GLY A 408 7.45 8.49 -5.44
N PRO A 409 6.91 7.28 -5.59
CA PRO A 409 5.48 7.00 -5.37
C PRO A 409 5.13 6.73 -3.89
N SER A 410 6.11 6.74 -2.95
CA SER A 410 5.85 6.51 -1.53
C SER A 410 5.29 7.75 -0.83
N PHE A 411 5.02 7.65 0.47
CA PHE A 411 4.59 8.75 1.33
C PHE A 411 4.84 8.43 2.80
N GLY A 412 4.69 9.42 3.68
CA GLY A 412 4.84 9.26 5.12
C GLY A 412 6.29 9.10 5.56
N THR A 413 7.23 9.68 4.84
CA THR A 413 8.67 9.72 5.15
C THR A 413 9.07 11.08 5.70
N ARG A 414 10.22 11.15 6.41
CA ARG A 414 10.77 12.41 6.93
C ARG A 414 11.09 13.43 5.84
N PHE A 415 11.30 12.98 4.63
CA PHE A 415 11.62 13.82 3.48
C PHE A 415 10.43 13.94 2.54
N THR A 416 10.25 15.12 1.96
CA THR A 416 9.18 15.40 1.01
C THR A 416 9.35 14.61 -0.27
N LEU A 417 8.29 13.90 -0.67
CA LEU A 417 8.20 13.12 -1.90
C LEU A 417 7.14 13.69 -2.83
N LEU A 418 7.38 13.55 -4.13
CA LEU A 418 6.44 13.97 -5.16
C LEU A 418 6.42 12.98 -6.32
N CYS A 419 5.22 12.67 -6.83
CA CYS A 419 5.09 11.85 -8.04
C CYS A 419 3.92 12.30 -8.92
N PRO A 420 4.04 12.12 -10.25
CA PRO A 420 2.93 12.20 -11.19
C PRO A 420 2.12 10.90 -11.05
N PHE A 421 1.12 10.94 -10.15
CA PHE A 421 0.52 9.71 -9.61
C PHE A 421 -0.02 8.78 -10.69
N MET A 422 -0.81 9.33 -11.62
CA MET A 422 -1.45 8.49 -12.65
C MET A 422 -0.44 7.88 -13.62
N TYR A 423 0.67 8.58 -13.90
CA TYR A 423 1.75 8.07 -14.76
C TYR A 423 2.54 6.93 -14.12
N LEU A 424 2.61 6.84 -12.78
CA LEU A 424 3.32 5.77 -12.07
C LEU A 424 2.41 4.65 -11.55
N ALA A 425 1.12 4.91 -11.40
CA ALA A 425 0.19 3.92 -10.87
C ALA A 425 -0.74 3.32 -11.94
N HIS A 426 -1.07 4.10 -12.97
CA HIS A 426 -2.08 3.74 -13.98
C HIS A 426 -1.66 4.23 -15.37
N TYR A 427 -0.45 3.84 -15.81
CA TYR A 427 0.14 4.33 -17.05
C TYR A 427 -0.72 4.03 -18.29
N ASP A 428 -1.34 2.87 -18.33
CA ASP A 428 -2.29 2.47 -19.37
C ASP A 428 -3.51 3.39 -19.46
N LEU A 429 -4.00 3.91 -18.34
CA LEU A 429 -5.14 4.84 -18.31
C LEU A 429 -4.78 6.24 -18.85
N VAL A 430 -3.53 6.68 -18.70
CA VAL A 430 -3.11 8.00 -19.21
C VAL A 430 -2.60 7.97 -20.65
N THR A 431 -2.25 6.78 -21.18
CA THR A 431 -1.68 6.63 -22.52
C THR A 431 -2.67 6.17 -23.58
N THR A 432 -3.86 5.69 -23.18
CA THR A 432 -4.91 5.22 -24.09
C THR A 432 -6.14 6.13 -24.09
N ASP A 433 -6.84 6.24 -25.22
CA ASP A 433 -8.07 7.05 -25.31
C ASP A 433 -9.19 6.48 -24.43
N VAL A 434 -9.31 5.16 -24.35
CA VAL A 434 -10.27 4.48 -23.47
C VAL A 434 -9.98 4.79 -22.01
N GLY A 435 -8.71 4.71 -21.61
CA GLY A 435 -8.28 5.03 -20.26
C GLY A 435 -8.57 6.48 -19.88
N ARG A 436 -8.26 7.44 -20.76
CA ARG A 436 -8.56 8.86 -20.53
C ARG A 436 -10.06 9.15 -20.43
N THR A 437 -10.87 8.49 -21.25
CA THR A 437 -12.34 8.58 -21.16
C THR A 437 -12.82 8.10 -19.79
N PHE A 438 -12.36 6.93 -19.36
CA PHE A 438 -12.67 6.40 -18.04
C PHE A 438 -12.24 7.35 -16.90
N LEU A 439 -11.01 7.91 -16.96
CA LEU A 439 -10.54 8.86 -15.97
C LEU A 439 -11.44 10.10 -15.88
N ALA A 440 -11.90 10.60 -17.03
CA ALA A 440 -12.83 11.73 -17.08
C ALA A 440 -14.20 11.39 -16.44
N GLU A 441 -14.72 10.17 -16.68
CA GLU A 441 -15.98 9.69 -16.08
C GLU A 441 -15.89 9.57 -14.56
N VAL A 442 -14.75 9.16 -14.01
CA VAL A 442 -14.53 9.00 -12.56
C VAL A 442 -13.90 10.23 -11.89
N GLY A 443 -13.71 11.32 -12.64
CA GLY A 443 -13.27 12.62 -12.11
C GLY A 443 -11.81 12.70 -11.69
N ILE A 444 -10.90 11.93 -12.32
CA ILE A 444 -9.45 11.99 -12.06
C ILE A 444 -8.72 12.64 -13.24
N ALA A 445 -7.94 13.67 -12.94
CA ALA A 445 -7.06 14.29 -13.94
C ALA A 445 -5.84 13.39 -14.22
N PRO A 446 -5.51 13.13 -15.50
CA PRO A 446 -4.31 12.36 -15.86
C PRO A 446 -3.01 12.97 -15.31
N GLU A 447 -2.95 14.30 -15.22
CA GLU A 447 -1.80 15.09 -14.78
C GLU A 447 -1.78 15.31 -13.25
N LEU A 448 -2.52 14.52 -12.47
CA LEU A 448 -2.57 14.63 -11.02
C LEU A 448 -1.19 14.43 -10.38
N ILE A 449 -0.72 15.41 -9.63
CA ILE A 449 0.50 15.34 -8.82
C ILE A 449 0.12 14.97 -7.39
N ARG A 450 0.76 13.96 -6.83
CA ARG A 450 0.66 13.62 -5.41
C ARG A 450 1.93 14.02 -4.68
N ILE A 451 1.76 14.74 -3.57
CA ILE A 451 2.80 15.26 -2.69
C ILE A 451 2.68 14.56 -1.35
N SER A 452 3.78 14.05 -0.83
CA SER A 452 3.91 13.63 0.56
C SER A 452 4.86 14.58 1.26
N VAL A 453 4.33 15.35 2.20
CA VAL A 453 5.09 16.41 2.88
C VAL A 453 5.90 15.80 4.02
N GLY A 454 7.19 16.11 4.07
CA GLY A 454 8.13 15.63 5.09
C GLY A 454 8.21 16.52 6.33
N THR A 455 9.31 16.33 7.07
CA THR A 455 9.61 17.05 8.31
C THR A 455 10.63 18.17 8.14
N GLU A 456 11.01 18.50 6.92
CA GLU A 456 11.93 19.61 6.63
C GLU A 456 11.35 20.94 7.18
N PRO A 457 12.20 21.95 7.43
CA PRO A 457 11.72 23.29 7.75
C PRO A 457 10.69 23.76 6.71
N TYR A 458 9.52 24.16 7.16
CA TYR A 458 8.41 24.48 6.25
C TYR A 458 8.78 25.52 5.18
N GLU A 459 9.55 26.55 5.59
CA GLU A 459 9.98 27.65 4.70
C GLU A 459 10.83 27.11 3.52
N ALA A 460 11.60 26.04 3.74
CA ALA A 460 12.34 25.38 2.68
C ALA A 460 11.40 24.60 1.74
N ILE A 461 10.38 23.94 2.28
CA ILE A 461 9.35 23.25 1.47
C ILE A 461 8.61 24.28 0.60
N GLU A 462 8.07 25.34 1.21
CA GLU A 462 7.33 26.40 0.50
C GLU A 462 8.14 27.01 -0.62
N ALA A 463 9.40 27.36 -0.36
CA ALA A 463 10.27 28.00 -1.35
C ALA A 463 10.50 27.12 -2.61
N VAL A 464 10.66 25.80 -2.43
CA VAL A 464 10.87 24.89 -3.58
C VAL A 464 9.60 24.74 -4.43
N PHE A 465 8.42 24.74 -3.79
CA PHE A 465 7.15 24.69 -4.49
C PHE A 465 6.83 26.01 -5.20
N ALA A 466 7.08 27.17 -4.54
CA ALA A 466 6.93 28.49 -5.14
C ALA A 466 7.77 28.62 -6.42
N GLU A 467 9.09 28.33 -6.35
CA GLU A 467 9.98 28.40 -7.51
C GLU A 467 9.49 27.51 -8.67
N ALA A 468 8.98 26.32 -8.37
CA ALA A 468 8.54 25.38 -9.40
C ALA A 468 7.20 25.82 -10.04
N LEU A 469 6.27 26.34 -9.25
CA LEU A 469 4.99 26.87 -9.72
C LEU A 469 5.20 28.10 -10.61
N ASP A 470 6.05 29.05 -10.20
CA ASP A 470 6.37 30.25 -10.99
C ASP A 470 6.96 29.92 -12.37
N ARG A 471 7.64 28.77 -12.51
CA ARG A 471 8.22 28.31 -13.78
C ARG A 471 7.23 27.60 -14.69
N SER A 472 6.13 27.08 -14.14
CA SER A 472 5.17 26.23 -14.87
C SER A 472 3.99 26.99 -15.44
N VAL A 473 3.80 28.24 -15.04
CA VAL A 473 2.72 29.15 -15.50
C VAL A 473 3.08 29.89 -16.76
#